data_6261f4625ea074e0fb64c1f10ee7e2e1
#
_entry.id   6261f4625ea074e0fb64c1f10ee7e2e1
#
_cell.length_a   1.000
_cell.length_b   1.000
_cell.length_c   1.000
_cell.angle_alpha   90.00
_cell.angle_beta   90.00
_cell.angle_gamma   90.00
#
_symmetry.space_group_name_H-M   'P 1'
#
loop_
_entity.id
_entity.type
_entity.pdbx_description
1 polymer ?
#
loop_
_entity_poly.entity_id
_entity_poly.type
_entity_poly.pdbx_seq_one_letter_code
_entity_poly.pdbx_strand_id
1 'polypeptide(L)'
;SYNRKLLEFIRRHFKIKFELEVLEIDEVPMFNQDEKWDESFQLRLLNNKITRADGVIIATPEHNHTISAGLKSVLEWLSYEVHPFESKPVMIVGASYYDQGTSRAQVHLRKILDAPGVNAYTLPGNEFLLGKAKEAFDADGNIINEGTVKFLETCLDNFVKYVGVVSKLKKPKPIEPEDLDCGKPIATTITEVDP
;
A
#
# COMPACT_ATOMS: atom_id res chain seq x y z
N SER A 1 11.52 7.23 -13.23
CA SER A 1 10.11 7.03 -12.83
C SER A 1 9.63 8.20 -11.99
N TYR A 2 8.43 8.74 -12.29
CA TYR A 2 7.81 9.78 -11.46
C TYR A 2 7.33 9.23 -10.12
N ASN A 3 6.96 7.97 -10.07
CA ASN A 3 6.58 7.32 -8.82
C ASN A 3 7.78 7.14 -7.88
N ARG A 4 8.97 6.86 -8.43
CA ARG A 4 10.22 6.89 -7.65
C ARG A 4 10.52 8.30 -7.14
N LYS A 5 10.40 9.35 -7.99
CA LYS A 5 10.57 10.74 -7.56
C LYS A 5 9.62 11.12 -6.45
N LEU A 6 8.36 10.67 -6.51
CA LEU A 6 7.36 10.91 -5.46
C LEU A 6 7.79 10.26 -4.13
N LEU A 7 8.19 9.00 -4.14
CA LEU A 7 8.67 8.31 -2.92
C LEU A 7 9.94 8.97 -2.35
N GLU A 8 10.89 9.38 -3.20
CA GLU A 8 12.09 10.08 -2.77
C GLU A 8 11.78 11.47 -2.20
N PHE A 9 10.80 12.18 -2.76
CA PHE A 9 10.30 13.42 -2.18
C PHE A 9 9.69 13.18 -0.80
N ILE A 10 8.83 12.18 -0.65
CA ILE A 10 8.24 11.80 0.64
C ILE A 10 9.34 11.49 1.65
N ARG A 11 10.32 10.67 1.29
CA ARG A 11 11.45 10.27 2.16
C ARG A 11 12.23 11.47 2.68
N ARG A 12 12.55 12.43 1.80
CA ARG A 12 13.35 13.62 2.15
C ARG A 12 12.56 14.66 2.93
N HIS A 13 11.36 14.96 2.45
CA HIS A 13 10.55 16.08 2.93
C HIS A 13 9.89 15.78 4.28
N PHE A 14 9.45 14.53 4.49
CA PHE A 14 8.72 14.13 5.69
C PHE A 14 9.54 13.27 6.67
N LYS A 15 10.87 13.29 6.58
CA LYS A 15 11.78 12.51 7.43
C LYS A 15 11.62 12.69 8.95
N ILE A 16 11.00 13.79 9.37
CA ILE A 16 10.71 14.07 10.80
C ILE A 16 9.50 13.27 11.29
N LYS A 17 8.57 12.92 10.39
CA LYS A 17 7.32 12.21 10.74
C LYS A 17 7.52 10.71 10.85
N PHE A 18 8.35 10.13 9.99
CA PHE A 18 8.68 8.69 9.94
C PHE A 18 9.93 8.46 9.09
N GLU A 19 10.55 7.31 9.29
CA GLU A 19 11.62 6.82 8.43
C GLU A 19 11.02 6.05 7.26
N LEU A 20 11.42 6.38 6.03
CA LEU A 20 10.99 5.71 4.80
C LEU A 20 12.21 5.14 4.06
N GLU A 21 12.20 3.84 3.84
CA GLU A 21 13.12 3.15 2.94
C GLU A 21 12.42 2.91 1.59
N VAL A 22 13.02 3.35 0.50
CA VAL A 22 12.49 3.11 -0.85
C VAL A 22 13.04 1.80 -1.38
N LEU A 23 12.17 0.84 -1.66
CA LEU A 23 12.52 -0.47 -2.20
C LEU A 23 12.25 -0.52 -3.69
N GLU A 24 13.22 -1.03 -4.46
CA GLU A 24 13.11 -1.20 -5.90
C GLU A 24 12.59 -2.60 -6.25
N ILE A 25 11.79 -2.68 -7.30
CA ILE A 25 11.21 -3.94 -7.76
C ILE A 25 11.68 -4.34 -9.17
N ASP A 26 12.54 -3.53 -9.79
CA ASP A 26 12.94 -3.70 -11.19
C ASP A 26 13.69 -5.02 -11.46
N GLU A 27 14.39 -5.55 -10.45
CA GLU A 27 15.16 -6.80 -10.54
C GLU A 27 14.38 -8.04 -10.04
N VAL A 28 13.11 -7.86 -9.66
CA VAL A 28 12.29 -9.00 -9.26
C VAL A 28 11.88 -9.78 -10.49
N PRO A 29 12.10 -11.10 -10.54
CA PRO A 29 11.69 -11.92 -11.68
C PRO A 29 10.16 -11.92 -11.82
N MET A 30 9.67 -12.13 -13.04
CA MET A 30 8.23 -12.32 -13.26
C MET A 30 7.75 -13.55 -12.50
N PHE A 31 6.57 -13.43 -11.88
CA PHE A 31 6.01 -14.54 -11.11
C PHE A 31 5.84 -15.78 -11.97
N ASN A 32 6.40 -16.88 -11.47
CA ASN A 32 6.25 -18.21 -12.03
C ASN A 32 6.10 -19.19 -10.86
N GLN A 33 4.95 -19.84 -10.80
CA GLN A 33 4.60 -20.73 -9.69
C GLN A 33 5.47 -22.00 -9.64
N ASP A 34 6.21 -22.32 -10.72
CA ASP A 34 7.16 -23.44 -10.76
C ASP A 34 8.56 -23.06 -10.22
N GLU A 35 8.79 -21.79 -9.92
CA GLU A 35 10.04 -21.27 -9.35
C GLU A 35 9.88 -21.01 -7.86
N LYS A 36 10.98 -21.11 -7.12
CA LYS A 36 10.99 -20.85 -5.68
C LYS A 36 11.28 -19.38 -5.40
N TRP A 37 10.45 -18.75 -4.59
CA TRP A 37 10.59 -17.35 -4.20
C TRP A 37 11.92 -17.08 -3.47
N ASP A 38 12.41 -18.02 -2.67
CA ASP A 38 13.61 -17.87 -1.84
C ASP A 38 14.92 -18.04 -2.63
N GLU A 39 14.89 -18.41 -3.88
CA GLU A 39 16.05 -18.38 -4.77
C GLU A 39 16.39 -16.95 -5.22
N SER A 40 15.41 -16.04 -5.25
CA SER A 40 15.64 -14.63 -5.57
C SER A 40 16.09 -13.83 -4.34
N PHE A 41 17.27 -13.20 -4.43
CA PHE A 41 17.75 -12.29 -3.39
C PHE A 41 16.79 -11.10 -3.19
N GLN A 42 16.27 -10.53 -4.28
CA GLN A 42 15.37 -9.39 -4.23
C GLN A 42 14.04 -9.74 -3.53
N LEU A 43 13.48 -10.92 -3.79
CA LEU A 43 12.26 -11.37 -3.12
C LEU A 43 12.48 -11.59 -1.63
N ARG A 44 13.60 -12.20 -1.23
CA ARG A 44 13.94 -12.34 0.20
C ARG A 44 14.10 -10.99 0.88
N LEU A 45 14.77 -10.03 0.19
CA LEU A 45 14.95 -8.67 0.71
C LEU A 45 13.59 -7.98 0.90
N LEU A 46 12.73 -7.98 -0.12
CA LEU A 46 11.39 -7.38 -0.06
C LEU A 46 10.56 -8.01 1.07
N ASN A 47 10.50 -9.34 1.13
CA ASN A 47 9.77 -10.05 2.18
C ASN A 47 10.23 -9.62 3.57
N ASN A 48 11.54 -9.61 3.83
CA ASN A 48 12.10 -9.23 5.12
C ASN A 48 11.82 -7.76 5.47
N LYS A 49 12.00 -6.84 4.53
CA LYS A 49 11.77 -5.40 4.74
C LYS A 49 10.31 -5.11 5.01
N ILE A 50 9.40 -5.66 4.21
CA ILE A 50 7.95 -5.47 4.38
C ILE A 50 7.48 -6.08 5.70
N THR A 51 7.95 -7.28 6.04
CA THR A 51 7.59 -7.93 7.31
C THR A 51 7.95 -7.06 8.52
N ARG A 52 9.13 -6.41 8.51
CA ARG A 52 9.62 -5.58 9.61
C ARG A 52 9.04 -4.17 9.65
N ALA A 53 8.50 -3.67 8.54
CA ALA A 53 7.93 -2.34 8.48
C ALA A 53 6.62 -2.25 9.28
N ASP A 54 6.39 -1.11 9.93
CA ASP A 54 5.11 -0.81 10.60
C ASP A 54 3.97 -0.57 9.62
N GLY A 55 4.29 -0.12 8.40
CA GLY A 55 3.36 0.12 7.30
C GLY A 55 4.09 0.19 5.97
N VAL A 56 3.35 0.16 4.86
CA VAL A 56 3.90 0.20 3.51
C VAL A 56 3.21 1.28 2.68
N ILE A 57 4.00 2.08 1.96
CA ILE A 57 3.49 3.01 0.95
C ILE A 57 3.79 2.43 -0.43
N ILE A 58 2.78 2.15 -1.22
CA ILE A 58 2.93 1.65 -2.59
C ILE A 58 2.70 2.80 -3.57
N ALA A 59 3.72 3.16 -4.34
CA ALA A 59 3.59 4.09 -5.45
C ALA A 59 3.39 3.32 -6.75
N THR A 60 2.27 3.56 -7.43
CA THR A 60 1.94 2.85 -8.67
C THR A 60 1.74 3.81 -9.85
N PRO A 61 2.34 3.52 -11.02
CA PRO A 61 1.90 4.13 -12.28
C PRO A 61 0.54 3.56 -12.69
N GLU A 62 -0.07 4.16 -13.70
CA GLU A 62 -1.25 3.61 -14.38
C GLU A 62 -0.85 3.14 -15.78
N HIS A 63 -0.95 1.85 -16.04
CA HIS A 63 -0.72 1.23 -17.33
C HIS A 63 -2.02 0.58 -17.81
N ASN A 64 -2.57 1.07 -18.93
CA ASN A 64 -3.82 0.55 -19.48
C ASN A 64 -4.93 0.42 -18.41
N HIS A 65 -5.14 1.47 -17.61
CA HIS A 65 -6.13 1.58 -16.55
C HIS A 65 -5.92 0.63 -15.35
N THR A 66 -4.73 0.07 -15.20
CA THR A 66 -4.41 -0.81 -14.06
C THR A 66 -2.97 -0.61 -13.58
N ILE A 67 -2.52 -1.41 -12.62
CA ILE A 67 -1.14 -1.43 -12.15
C ILE A 67 -0.19 -2.02 -13.19
N SER A 68 1.11 -1.78 -13.02
CA SER A 68 2.12 -2.39 -13.90
C SER A 68 2.20 -3.91 -13.71
N ALA A 69 2.59 -4.63 -14.77
CA ALA A 69 2.84 -6.07 -14.72
C ALA A 69 3.89 -6.44 -13.65
N GLY A 70 4.93 -5.63 -13.51
CA GLY A 70 5.97 -5.84 -12.49
C GLY A 70 5.42 -5.77 -11.07
N LEU A 71 4.61 -4.75 -10.74
CA LEU A 71 3.98 -4.66 -9.42
C LEU A 71 3.02 -5.83 -9.16
N LYS A 72 2.22 -6.21 -10.16
CA LYS A 72 1.31 -7.36 -10.03
C LYS A 72 2.10 -8.63 -9.76
N SER A 73 3.19 -8.87 -10.49
CA SER A 73 4.08 -10.01 -10.31
C SER A 73 4.70 -10.07 -8.91
N VAL A 74 5.19 -8.93 -8.40
CA VAL A 74 5.72 -8.85 -7.02
C VAL A 74 4.66 -9.22 -5.99
N LEU A 75 3.41 -8.74 -6.15
CA LEU A 75 2.32 -9.08 -5.25
C LEU A 75 1.95 -10.57 -5.32
N GLU A 76 2.03 -11.21 -6.49
CA GLU A 76 1.86 -12.66 -6.61
C GLU A 76 2.94 -13.43 -5.85
N TRP A 77 4.22 -13.07 -6.02
CA TRP A 77 5.30 -13.66 -5.25
C TRP A 77 5.10 -13.54 -3.75
N LEU A 78 4.70 -12.35 -3.28
CA LEU A 78 4.52 -12.02 -1.87
C LEU A 78 3.15 -12.43 -1.30
N SER A 79 2.40 -13.26 -2.02
CA SER A 79 1.11 -13.82 -1.59
C SER A 79 0.93 -15.31 -1.87
N TYR A 80 1.93 -15.95 -2.47
CA TYR A 80 1.86 -17.39 -2.83
C TYR A 80 2.36 -18.29 -1.70
N GLU A 81 3.60 -18.12 -1.26
CA GLU A 81 4.19 -18.92 -0.17
C GLU A 81 4.51 -18.10 1.07
N VAL A 82 4.67 -16.79 0.91
CA VAL A 82 4.95 -15.82 1.99
C VAL A 82 3.86 -14.76 2.01
N HIS A 83 3.60 -14.17 3.18
CA HIS A 83 2.50 -13.24 3.35
C HIS A 83 2.90 -11.99 4.15
N PRO A 84 3.94 -11.22 3.71
CA PRO A 84 4.43 -10.08 4.49
C PRO A 84 3.42 -8.92 4.56
N PHE A 85 2.40 -8.92 3.68
CA PHE A 85 1.33 -7.93 3.67
C PHE A 85 0.16 -8.29 4.60
N GLU A 86 0.11 -9.52 5.13
CA GLU A 86 -1.01 -9.93 5.99
C GLU A 86 -1.16 -8.98 7.19
N SER A 87 -2.34 -8.38 7.29
CA SER A 87 -2.68 -7.38 8.33
C SER A 87 -1.75 -6.15 8.36
N LYS A 88 -1.02 -5.87 7.26
CA LYS A 88 -0.10 -4.75 7.13
C LYS A 88 -0.86 -3.49 6.72
N PRO A 89 -0.70 -2.35 7.44
CA PRO A 89 -1.22 -1.07 6.97
C PRO A 89 -0.59 -0.67 5.64
N VAL A 90 -1.41 -0.35 4.66
CA VAL A 90 -0.94 0.08 3.33
C VAL A 90 -1.59 1.39 2.92
N MET A 91 -0.78 2.33 2.45
CA MET A 91 -1.20 3.54 1.75
C MET A 91 -0.80 3.43 0.28
N ILE A 92 -1.67 3.87 -0.62
CA ILE A 92 -1.39 3.91 -2.04
C ILE A 92 -1.23 5.37 -2.48
N VAL A 93 -0.19 5.65 -3.26
CA VAL A 93 0.04 6.94 -3.91
C VAL A 93 0.35 6.70 -5.39
N GLY A 94 0.26 7.74 -6.21
CA GLY A 94 0.64 7.59 -7.61
C GLY A 94 0.87 8.90 -8.31
N ALA A 95 1.75 8.86 -9.31
CA ALA A 95 2.08 9.96 -10.20
C ALA A 95 1.99 9.52 -11.65
N SER A 96 1.33 10.32 -12.50
CA SER A 96 1.17 10.06 -13.92
C SER A 96 1.32 11.32 -14.77
N TYR A 97 1.56 11.14 -16.07
CA TYR A 97 1.59 12.23 -17.05
C TYR A 97 0.25 12.94 -17.22
N TYR A 98 -0.86 12.20 -17.06
CA TYR A 98 -2.22 12.68 -17.30
C TYR A 98 -2.83 13.27 -16.03
N ASP A 99 -3.87 14.10 -16.20
CA ASP A 99 -4.55 14.83 -15.12
C ASP A 99 -5.15 13.91 -14.05
N GLN A 100 -5.58 12.71 -14.45
CA GLN A 100 -6.26 11.76 -13.56
C GLN A 100 -5.32 11.09 -12.54
N GLY A 101 -4.01 11.35 -12.63
CA GLY A 101 -3.04 10.66 -11.80
C GLY A 101 -3.07 9.15 -12.09
N THR A 102 -3.25 8.33 -11.08
CA THR A 102 -3.29 6.87 -11.19
C THR A 102 -4.57 6.29 -10.59
N SER A 103 -5.70 7.01 -10.74
CA SER A 103 -6.95 6.71 -10.05
C SER A 103 -7.46 5.29 -10.29
N ARG A 104 -7.47 4.83 -11.54
CA ARG A 104 -7.94 3.48 -11.89
C ARG A 104 -6.99 2.39 -11.38
N ALA A 105 -5.69 2.63 -11.50
CA ALA A 105 -4.68 1.71 -10.97
C ALA A 105 -4.80 1.57 -9.46
N GLN A 106 -5.05 2.65 -8.73
CA GLN A 106 -5.23 2.59 -7.28
C GLN A 106 -6.49 1.81 -6.87
N VAL A 107 -7.59 1.94 -7.61
CA VAL A 107 -8.81 1.12 -7.38
C VAL A 107 -8.52 -0.36 -7.60
N HIS A 108 -7.81 -0.73 -8.68
CA HIS A 108 -7.42 -2.11 -8.93
C HIS A 108 -6.46 -2.65 -7.86
N LEU A 109 -5.49 -1.84 -7.45
CA LEU A 109 -4.55 -2.24 -6.41
C LEU A 109 -5.25 -2.52 -5.08
N ARG A 110 -6.24 -1.71 -4.71
CA ARG A 110 -7.06 -1.95 -3.51
C ARG A 110 -7.72 -3.33 -3.52
N LYS A 111 -8.29 -3.74 -4.66
CA LYS A 111 -8.90 -5.07 -4.81
C LYS A 111 -7.88 -6.21 -4.65
N ILE A 112 -6.66 -6.01 -5.15
CA ILE A 112 -5.58 -7.00 -5.03
C ILE A 112 -5.12 -7.11 -3.58
N LEU A 113 -4.94 -5.98 -2.91
CA LEU A 113 -4.51 -5.91 -1.52
C LEU A 113 -5.55 -6.50 -0.54
N ASP A 114 -6.83 -6.39 -0.89
CA ASP A 114 -7.96 -6.95 -0.13
C ASP A 114 -8.15 -8.47 -0.35
N ALA A 115 -7.51 -9.03 -1.38
CA ALA A 115 -7.62 -10.47 -1.67
C ALA A 115 -7.07 -11.33 -0.50
N PRO A 116 -7.72 -12.47 -0.17
CA PRO A 116 -7.34 -13.31 0.98
C PRO A 116 -5.87 -13.73 1.02
N GLY A 117 -5.22 -13.91 -0.14
CA GLY A 117 -3.79 -14.24 -0.22
C GLY A 117 -2.86 -13.09 0.18
N VAL A 118 -3.29 -11.84 0.02
CA VAL A 118 -2.52 -10.65 0.40
C VAL A 118 -2.96 -10.13 1.77
N ASN A 119 -4.28 -9.96 1.97
CA ASN A 119 -4.93 -9.60 3.23
C ASN A 119 -4.33 -8.37 3.92
N ALA A 120 -4.06 -7.30 3.13
CA ALA A 120 -3.51 -6.05 3.64
C ALA A 120 -4.61 -5.11 4.15
N TYR A 121 -4.28 -4.28 5.13
CA TYR A 121 -5.17 -3.24 5.63
C TYR A 121 -4.92 -1.94 4.90
N THR A 122 -5.58 -1.75 3.77
CA THR A 122 -5.44 -0.54 2.95
C THR A 122 -6.17 0.62 3.60
N LEU A 123 -5.47 1.77 3.80
CA LEU A 123 -6.07 2.98 4.35
C LEU A 123 -7.26 3.44 3.48
N PRO A 124 -8.48 3.47 4.04
CA PRO A 124 -9.66 3.86 3.27
C PRO A 124 -9.72 5.38 3.04
N GLY A 125 -10.34 5.81 1.92
CA GLY A 125 -10.64 7.20 1.63
C GLY A 125 -9.44 8.14 1.50
N ASN A 126 -8.23 7.61 1.37
CA ASN A 126 -6.97 8.36 1.37
C ASN A 126 -6.29 8.19 0.02
N GLU A 127 -6.69 8.98 -0.96
CA GLU A 127 -6.17 8.93 -2.32
C GLU A 127 -5.23 10.10 -2.58
N PHE A 128 -3.96 9.83 -2.89
CA PHE A 128 -3.03 10.82 -3.39
C PHE A 128 -2.73 10.55 -4.87
N LEU A 129 -3.22 11.44 -5.73
CA LEU A 129 -3.17 11.34 -7.18
C LEU A 129 -2.40 12.55 -7.74
N LEU A 130 -1.15 12.36 -8.12
CA LEU A 130 -0.33 13.40 -8.73
C LEU A 130 -0.46 13.33 -10.25
N GLY A 131 -1.35 14.15 -10.81
CA GLY A 131 -1.44 14.37 -12.26
C GLY A 131 -0.34 15.29 -12.77
N LYS A 132 -0.17 15.36 -14.10
CA LYS A 132 0.81 16.23 -14.78
C LYS A 132 2.22 16.13 -14.16
N ALA A 133 2.65 14.92 -13.87
CA ALA A 133 3.87 14.68 -13.08
C ALA A 133 5.13 15.31 -13.70
N LYS A 134 5.15 15.55 -15.03
CA LYS A 134 6.25 16.23 -15.70
C LYS A 134 6.43 17.67 -15.23
N GLU A 135 5.31 18.37 -15.01
CA GLU A 135 5.28 19.76 -14.57
C GLU A 135 5.19 19.91 -13.05
N ALA A 136 4.85 18.83 -12.35
CA ALA A 136 4.64 18.85 -10.91
C ALA A 136 5.94 18.86 -10.09
N PHE A 137 7.07 18.42 -10.68
CA PHE A 137 8.37 18.39 -10.01
C PHE A 137 9.34 19.40 -10.61
N ASP A 138 10.11 20.07 -9.73
CA ASP A 138 11.26 20.87 -10.12
C ASP A 138 12.47 20.02 -10.53
N ALA A 139 13.59 20.67 -10.87
CA ALA A 139 14.84 20.02 -11.26
C ALA A 139 15.44 19.15 -10.13
N ASP A 140 15.20 19.51 -8.87
CA ASP A 140 15.69 18.82 -7.68
C ASP A 140 14.74 17.72 -7.20
N GLY A 141 13.62 17.54 -7.90
CA GLY A 141 12.60 16.53 -7.59
C GLY A 141 11.69 16.90 -6.43
N ASN A 142 11.50 18.20 -6.16
CA ASN A 142 10.51 18.66 -5.21
C ASN A 142 9.18 18.92 -5.91
N ILE A 143 8.06 18.71 -5.21
CA ILE A 143 6.74 19.09 -5.71
C ILE A 143 6.62 20.61 -5.62
N ILE A 144 6.34 21.27 -6.75
CA ILE A 144 6.32 22.74 -6.87
C ILE A 144 5.11 23.35 -6.19
N ASN A 145 3.94 22.71 -6.31
CA ASN A 145 2.70 23.27 -5.80
C ASN A 145 2.55 23.02 -4.29
N GLU A 146 2.57 24.08 -3.51
CA GLU A 146 2.46 24.02 -2.04
C GLU A 146 1.15 23.39 -1.55
N GLY A 147 0.04 23.63 -2.26
CA GLY A 147 -1.26 23.02 -1.95
C GLY A 147 -1.22 21.50 -2.09
N THR A 148 -0.53 21.00 -3.13
CA THR A 148 -0.29 19.58 -3.36
C THR A 148 0.59 18.97 -2.26
N VAL A 149 1.64 19.68 -1.83
CA VAL A 149 2.51 19.23 -0.73
C VAL A 149 1.72 19.14 0.56
N LYS A 150 0.91 20.16 0.87
CA LYS A 150 0.05 20.18 2.08
C LYS A 150 -1.01 19.07 2.06
N PHE A 151 -1.58 18.78 0.89
CA PHE A 151 -2.51 17.67 0.76
C PHE A 151 -1.81 16.31 0.96
N LEU A 152 -0.62 16.13 0.39
CA LEU A 152 0.19 14.93 0.61
C LEU A 152 0.53 14.78 2.10
N GLU A 153 0.91 15.86 2.77
CA GLU A 153 1.16 15.86 4.21
C GLU A 153 -0.05 15.37 5.00
N THR A 154 -1.25 15.86 4.67
CA THR A 154 -2.50 15.40 5.29
C THR A 154 -2.72 13.91 5.07
N CYS A 155 -2.49 13.41 3.87
CA CYS A 155 -2.59 11.98 3.55
C CYS A 155 -1.61 11.13 4.37
N LEU A 156 -0.37 11.61 4.52
CA LEU A 156 0.66 10.93 5.31
C LEU A 156 0.37 10.96 6.81
N ASP A 157 -0.15 12.07 7.34
CA ASP A 157 -0.58 12.16 8.73
C ASP A 157 -1.72 11.18 9.05
N ASN A 158 -2.67 11.04 8.12
CA ASN A 158 -3.73 10.04 8.23
C ASN A 158 -3.16 8.62 8.22
N PHE A 159 -2.17 8.37 7.37
CA PHE A 159 -1.52 7.05 7.32
C PHE A 159 -0.76 6.73 8.60
N VAL A 160 0.02 7.66 9.15
CA VAL A 160 0.73 7.47 10.43
C VAL A 160 -0.25 7.16 11.57
N LYS A 161 -1.38 7.88 11.63
CA LYS A 161 -2.46 7.59 12.61
C LYS A 161 -3.03 6.19 12.39
N TYR A 162 -3.28 5.81 11.14
CA TYR A 162 -3.80 4.50 10.78
C TYR A 162 -2.87 3.37 11.18
N VAL A 163 -1.57 3.50 10.91
CA VAL A 163 -0.53 2.57 11.37
C VAL A 163 -0.60 2.41 12.90
N GLY A 164 -0.70 3.52 13.63
CA GLY A 164 -0.82 3.49 15.09
C GLY A 164 -2.09 2.79 15.59
N VAL A 165 -3.20 2.85 14.85
CA VAL A 165 -4.44 2.14 15.18
C VAL A 165 -4.30 0.65 14.89
N VAL A 166 -3.84 0.30 13.69
CA VAL A 166 -3.68 -1.10 13.26
C VAL A 166 -2.69 -1.85 14.15
N SER A 167 -1.61 -1.20 14.58
CA SER A 167 -0.62 -1.82 15.50
C SER A 167 -1.22 -2.28 16.83
N LYS A 168 -2.36 -1.69 17.23
CA LYS A 168 -3.10 -2.05 18.45
C LYS A 168 -4.10 -3.19 18.24
N LEU A 169 -4.36 -3.57 16.98
CA LEU A 169 -5.21 -4.71 16.66
C LEU A 169 -4.41 -5.98 16.99
N LYS A 170 -4.53 -6.44 18.23
CA LYS A 170 -3.98 -7.74 18.62
C LYS A 170 -4.74 -8.81 17.84
N LYS A 171 -4.04 -9.87 17.39
CA LYS A 171 -4.73 -11.10 16.95
C LYS A 171 -5.73 -11.45 18.06
N PRO A 172 -7.01 -11.72 17.73
CA PRO A 172 -7.97 -12.13 18.74
C PRO A 172 -7.35 -13.32 19.50
N LYS A 173 -7.40 -13.27 20.83
CA LYS A 173 -7.07 -14.45 21.63
C LYS A 173 -7.96 -15.59 21.13
N PRO A 174 -7.45 -16.83 21.03
CA PRO A 174 -8.34 -17.98 20.84
C PRO A 174 -9.49 -17.84 21.85
N ILE A 175 -10.73 -17.91 21.37
CA ILE A 175 -11.91 -17.87 22.24
C ILE A 175 -11.86 -19.17 23.03
N GLU A 176 -11.55 -19.07 24.32
CA GLU A 176 -11.67 -20.24 25.19
C GLU A 176 -13.17 -20.56 25.33
N PRO A 177 -13.54 -21.84 25.45
CA PRO A 177 -14.97 -22.24 25.55
C PRO A 177 -15.75 -21.51 26.67
N GLU A 178 -15.06 -21.04 27.68
CA GLU A 178 -15.61 -20.29 28.82
C GLU A 178 -15.94 -18.82 28.48
N ASP A 179 -15.39 -18.28 27.41
CA ASP A 179 -15.60 -16.89 26.94
C ASP A 179 -16.81 -16.75 26.00
N LEU A 180 -17.52 -17.84 25.72
CA LEU A 180 -18.75 -17.86 24.93
C LEU A 180 -19.95 -17.35 25.71
N ASP A 181 -19.81 -16.19 26.34
CA ASP A 181 -20.98 -15.46 26.84
C ASP A 181 -21.74 -14.82 25.68
N CYS A 182 -22.88 -15.37 25.36
CA CYS A 182 -23.78 -14.96 24.28
C CYS A 182 -24.39 -13.55 24.46
N GLY A 183 -23.77 -12.70 25.23
CA GLY A 183 -24.41 -11.51 25.80
C GLY A 183 -24.64 -10.32 24.89
N LYS A 184 -23.89 -10.09 23.81
CA LYS A 184 -24.10 -8.93 22.90
C LYS A 184 -23.67 -9.22 21.47
N PRO A 185 -24.46 -8.82 20.47
CA PRO A 185 -24.05 -8.95 19.07
C PRO A 185 -22.82 -8.07 18.80
N ILE A 186 -21.80 -8.64 18.16
CA ILE A 186 -20.54 -7.97 17.81
C ILE A 186 -20.73 -7.04 16.61
N ALA A 187 -21.75 -7.27 15.80
CA ALA A 187 -22.06 -6.45 14.63
C ALA A 187 -23.56 -6.39 14.35
N THR A 188 -23.99 -5.29 13.76
CA THR A 188 -25.33 -5.14 13.20
C THR A 188 -25.28 -5.41 11.70
N THR A 189 -26.07 -6.35 11.21
CA THR A 189 -26.18 -6.64 9.79
C THR A 189 -27.13 -5.65 9.15
N ILE A 190 -26.70 -5.01 8.07
CA ILE A 190 -27.55 -4.20 7.20
C ILE A 190 -27.95 -5.10 6.04
N THR A 191 -29.25 -5.39 5.92
CA THR A 191 -29.79 -6.07 4.75
C THR A 191 -30.53 -5.06 3.87
N GLU A 192 -30.30 -5.11 2.57
CA GLU A 192 -31.11 -4.41 1.61
C GLU A 192 -32.50 -5.09 1.60
N VAL A 193 -33.54 -4.32 1.86
CA VAL A 193 -34.92 -4.83 1.73
C VAL A 193 -35.33 -4.47 0.33
N ASP A 194 -35.53 -5.48 -0.51
CA ASP A 194 -36.10 -5.29 -1.85
C ASP A 194 -37.49 -4.66 -1.72
N PRO A 195 -37.82 -3.69 -2.59
CA PRO A 195 -39.08 -2.98 -2.55
C PRO A 195 -40.30 -3.86 -2.86
#